data_36bc526cfdbb5aa0a6027934411d63eb
#
_entry.id   36bc526cfdbb5aa0a6027934411d63eb
#
_cell.length_a   1.000
_cell.length_b   1.000
_cell.length_c   1.000
_cell.angle_alpha   90.00
_cell.angle_beta   90.00
_cell.angle_gamma   90.00
#
_symmetry.space_group_name_H-M   'P 1'
#
loop_
_entity.id
_entity.type
_entity.pdbx_description
1 polymer ?
#
loop_
_entity_poly.entity_id
_entity_poly.type
_entity_poly.pdbx_seq_one_letter_code
_entity_poly.pdbx_strand_id
1 'polypeptide(L)'
;FIDASYESNLAYKPEFVYNDNKNGQKVFSTIEDELLHCDRFAISVAFITRGGVTPLLQTLQELERRGVPGRILTTDYLCFSDPVALTTLAGLTNIELRMYQTEKAGNGFHTKGYIFQEQEEYRFIIGSSNLTQDALTRNMEWNTKLISTDQGEMIKSVMGEFDKLWNA
;
A
#
# COMPACT_ATOMS: atom_id res chain seq x y z
N PHE A 1 -14.96 5.03 -16.44
CA PHE A 1 -14.36 6.19 -15.73
C PHE A 1 -13.25 6.88 -16.50
N ILE A 2 -12.94 6.46 -17.69
CA ILE A 2 -11.89 7.07 -18.53
C ILE A 2 -12.46 7.92 -19.67
N ASP A 3 -13.76 7.92 -19.84
CA ASP A 3 -14.45 8.73 -20.86
C ASP A 3 -15.62 9.45 -20.21
N ALA A 4 -15.55 10.80 -20.18
CA ALA A 4 -16.58 11.64 -19.56
C ALA A 4 -17.89 11.65 -20.33
N SER A 5 -17.95 11.13 -21.56
CA SER A 5 -19.17 11.03 -22.35
C SER A 5 -20.09 9.88 -21.91
N TYR A 6 -19.58 8.95 -21.09
CA TYR A 6 -20.34 7.84 -20.56
C TYR A 6 -20.70 8.03 -19.09
N GLU A 7 -21.88 7.61 -18.69
CA GLU A 7 -22.27 7.62 -17.30
C GLU A 7 -21.46 6.58 -16.50
N SER A 8 -21.01 7.01 -15.31
CA SER A 8 -20.23 6.19 -14.39
C SER A 8 -20.68 6.43 -12.96
N ASN A 9 -20.52 5.41 -12.11
CA ASN A 9 -20.76 5.60 -10.68
C ASN A 9 -19.61 6.39 -10.07
N LEU A 10 -19.89 7.61 -9.61
CA LEU A 10 -18.89 8.50 -9.02
C LEU A 10 -18.23 7.95 -7.77
N ALA A 11 -18.91 7.02 -7.05
CA ALA A 11 -18.32 6.36 -5.88
C ALA A 11 -17.10 5.50 -6.23
N TYR A 12 -17.01 5.06 -7.48
CA TYR A 12 -15.91 4.22 -7.97
C TYR A 12 -14.98 4.98 -8.94
N LYS A 13 -15.02 6.30 -8.93
CA LYS A 13 -14.17 7.12 -9.79
C LYS A 13 -12.69 6.92 -9.44
N PRO A 14 -11.83 6.58 -10.42
CA PRO A 14 -10.39 6.53 -10.19
C PRO A 14 -9.84 7.89 -9.79
N GLU A 15 -8.85 7.89 -8.90
CA GLU A 15 -8.15 9.10 -8.46
C GLU A 15 -6.66 9.00 -8.79
N PHE A 16 -6.09 10.12 -9.20
CA PHE A 16 -4.65 10.26 -9.37
C PHE A 16 -4.06 10.71 -8.03
N VAL A 17 -3.10 9.94 -7.50
CA VAL A 17 -2.49 10.19 -6.18
C VAL A 17 -1.03 10.56 -6.38
N TYR A 18 -0.66 11.76 -5.94
CA TYR A 18 0.65 12.34 -6.18
C TYR A 18 1.02 13.33 -5.07
N ASN A 19 2.29 13.76 -5.08
CA ASN A 19 2.78 14.78 -4.14
C ASN A 19 2.78 16.15 -4.83
N ASP A 20 2.18 17.14 -4.19
CA ASP A 20 2.20 18.54 -4.63
C ASP A 20 2.30 19.44 -3.41
N ASN A 21 3.50 19.93 -3.14
CA ASN A 21 3.77 20.76 -1.97
C ASN A 21 3.02 22.08 -1.98
N LYS A 22 2.75 22.65 -3.17
CA LYS A 22 2.04 23.93 -3.29
C LYS A 22 0.60 23.82 -2.84
N ASN A 23 -0.04 22.69 -3.12
CA ASN A 23 -1.45 22.46 -2.81
C ASN A 23 -1.64 21.56 -1.58
N GLY A 24 -0.57 21.20 -0.88
CA GLY A 24 -0.63 20.34 0.29
C GLY A 24 -1.01 18.89 -0.02
N GLN A 25 -0.92 18.47 -1.26
CA GLN A 25 -1.26 17.11 -1.68
C GLN A 25 -0.09 16.17 -1.40
N LYS A 26 -0.37 15.06 -0.71
CA LYS A 26 0.65 14.04 -0.40
C LYS A 26 0.08 12.65 -0.56
N VAL A 27 0.89 11.74 -1.10
CA VAL A 27 0.60 10.31 -1.14
C VAL A 27 0.36 9.79 0.28
N PHE A 28 1.17 10.24 1.24
CA PHE A 28 1.03 9.91 2.66
C PHE A 28 -0.40 10.11 3.18
N SER A 29 -1.00 11.27 2.90
CA SER A 29 -2.34 11.60 3.43
C SER A 29 -3.41 10.63 2.93
N THR A 30 -3.31 10.23 1.67
CA THR A 30 -4.25 9.27 1.09
C THR A 30 -4.10 7.90 1.73
N ILE A 31 -2.86 7.42 1.92
CA ILE A 31 -2.60 6.14 2.56
C ILE A 31 -3.08 6.14 4.02
N GLU A 32 -2.77 7.20 4.77
CA GLU A 32 -3.19 7.32 6.17
C GLU A 32 -4.72 7.31 6.30
N ASP A 33 -5.40 8.07 5.45
CA ASP A 33 -6.86 8.13 5.46
C ASP A 33 -7.49 6.76 5.17
N GLU A 34 -6.98 6.06 4.18
CA GLU A 34 -7.47 4.72 3.86
C GLU A 34 -7.19 3.72 4.98
N LEU A 35 -6.03 3.77 5.61
CA LEU A 35 -5.71 2.91 6.76
C LEU A 35 -6.69 3.12 7.90
N LEU A 36 -7.05 4.37 8.20
CA LEU A 36 -7.96 4.69 9.30
C LEU A 36 -9.38 4.16 9.09
N HIS A 37 -9.78 3.90 7.86
CA HIS A 37 -11.14 3.46 7.52
C HIS A 37 -11.24 1.99 7.12
N CYS A 38 -10.13 1.28 6.98
CA CYS A 38 -10.16 -0.10 6.51
C CYS A 38 -10.43 -1.12 7.62
N ASP A 39 -10.97 -2.27 7.23
CA ASP A 39 -11.14 -3.45 8.10
C ASP A 39 -9.92 -4.36 8.06
N ARG A 40 -9.17 -4.32 6.97
CA ARG A 40 -7.88 -5.00 6.80
C ARG A 40 -7.10 -4.34 5.68
N PHE A 41 -5.79 -4.54 5.67
CA PHE A 41 -4.95 -3.98 4.61
C PHE A 41 -3.83 -4.93 4.19
N ALA A 42 -3.30 -4.71 2.99
CA ALA A 42 -2.14 -5.40 2.46
C ALA A 42 -1.25 -4.40 1.72
N ILE A 43 0.04 -4.41 1.99
CA ILE A 43 1.01 -3.51 1.38
C ILE A 43 2.11 -4.35 0.74
N SER A 44 2.44 -4.06 -0.51
CA SER A 44 3.54 -4.69 -1.23
C SER A 44 4.44 -3.61 -1.81
N VAL A 45 5.63 -3.44 -1.24
CA VAL A 45 6.59 -2.40 -1.64
C VAL A 45 8.00 -2.97 -1.68
N ALA A 46 8.84 -2.42 -2.57
CA ALA A 46 10.22 -2.87 -2.69
C ALA A 46 11.10 -2.36 -1.55
N PHE A 47 10.87 -1.13 -1.06
CA PHE A 47 11.70 -0.51 -0.03
C PHE A 47 10.87 0.05 1.10
N ILE A 48 11.35 -0.16 2.34
CA ILE A 48 10.75 0.38 3.57
C ILE A 48 11.85 1.08 4.37
N THR A 49 11.62 2.33 4.74
CA THR A 49 12.56 3.12 5.56
C THR A 49 11.89 3.65 6.82
N ARG A 50 12.69 4.06 7.80
CA ARG A 50 12.18 4.71 9.01
C ARG A 50 11.38 5.97 8.69
N GLY A 51 11.86 6.76 7.72
CA GLY A 51 11.15 7.96 7.28
C GLY A 51 9.80 7.69 6.68
N GLY A 52 9.57 6.49 6.12
CA GLY A 52 8.27 6.07 5.62
C GLY A 52 7.36 5.51 6.71
N VAL A 53 7.93 4.77 7.65
CA VAL A 53 7.17 4.10 8.72
C VAL A 53 6.82 5.06 9.87
N THR A 54 7.77 5.87 10.33
CA THR A 54 7.58 6.70 11.52
C THR A 54 6.35 7.61 11.44
N PRO A 55 6.08 8.32 10.33
CA PRO A 55 4.87 9.13 10.24
C PRO A 55 3.56 8.32 10.30
N LEU A 56 3.59 7.06 9.88
CA LEU A 56 2.42 6.18 9.91
C LEU A 56 2.29 5.39 11.21
N LEU A 57 3.32 5.42 12.07
CA LEU A 57 3.37 4.52 13.24
C LEU A 57 2.20 4.73 14.18
N GLN A 58 1.81 5.96 14.44
CA GLN A 58 0.68 6.26 15.31
C GLN A 58 -0.64 5.67 14.74
N THR A 59 -0.83 5.81 13.43
CA THR A 59 -1.98 5.21 12.75
C THR A 59 -1.95 3.69 12.84
N LEU A 60 -0.78 3.08 12.60
CA LEU A 60 -0.63 1.62 12.69
C LEU A 60 -0.86 1.11 14.11
N GLN A 61 -0.41 1.84 15.13
CA GLN A 61 -0.68 1.51 16.53
C GLN A 61 -2.19 1.61 16.86
N GLU A 62 -2.88 2.58 16.30
CA GLU A 62 -4.33 2.68 16.43
C GLU A 62 -5.03 1.47 15.79
N LEU A 63 -4.57 1.02 14.64
CA LEU A 63 -5.08 -0.19 14.00
C LEU A 63 -4.79 -1.44 14.85
N GLU A 64 -3.62 -1.51 15.46
CA GLU A 64 -3.28 -2.58 16.41
C GLU A 64 -4.27 -2.61 17.56
N ARG A 65 -4.55 -1.46 18.17
CA ARG A 65 -5.52 -1.33 19.26
C ARG A 65 -6.92 -1.78 18.85
N ARG A 66 -7.32 -1.50 17.62
CA ARG A 66 -8.63 -1.91 17.08
C ARG A 66 -8.66 -3.35 16.57
N GLY A 67 -7.53 -4.02 16.52
CA GLY A 67 -7.43 -5.38 15.99
C GLY A 67 -7.57 -5.48 14.46
N VAL A 68 -7.27 -4.42 13.72
CA VAL A 68 -7.31 -4.43 12.26
C VAL A 68 -6.09 -5.17 11.72
N PRO A 69 -6.28 -6.31 11.02
CA PRO A 69 -5.14 -7.09 10.52
C PRO A 69 -4.53 -6.47 9.27
N GLY A 70 -3.21 -6.60 9.16
CA GLY A 70 -2.48 -6.12 8.00
C GLY A 70 -1.37 -7.08 7.58
N ARG A 71 -1.14 -7.18 6.28
CA ARG A 71 -0.03 -7.92 5.71
C ARG A 71 0.89 -6.97 4.97
N ILE A 72 2.18 -7.06 5.24
CA ILE A 72 3.19 -6.24 4.55
C ILE A 72 4.20 -7.17 3.91
N LEU A 73 4.38 -7.02 2.61
CA LEU A 73 5.34 -7.77 1.81
C LEU A 73 6.38 -6.80 1.26
N THR A 74 7.64 -7.11 1.50
CA THR A 74 8.77 -6.38 0.94
C THR A 74 9.83 -7.36 0.43
N THR A 75 11.00 -6.87 0.09
CA THR A 75 12.06 -7.71 -0.48
C THR A 75 13.39 -7.51 0.24
N ASP A 76 14.23 -8.51 0.17
CA ASP A 76 15.62 -8.46 0.63
C ASP A 76 16.60 -7.89 -0.43
N TYR A 77 16.08 -7.46 -1.58
CA TYR A 77 16.89 -7.00 -2.70
C TYR A 77 17.83 -5.85 -2.30
N LEU A 78 19.13 -6.07 -2.46
CA LEU A 78 20.21 -5.13 -2.16
C LEU A 78 20.18 -4.54 -0.74
N CYS A 79 19.44 -5.12 0.18
CA CYS A 79 19.33 -4.66 1.58
C CYS A 79 18.93 -3.17 1.71
N PHE A 80 18.12 -2.66 0.80
CA PHE A 80 17.69 -1.25 0.81
C PHE A 80 16.64 -0.92 1.88
N SER A 81 15.96 -1.92 2.42
CA SER A 81 15.02 -1.68 3.52
C SER A 81 15.78 -1.51 4.84
N ASP A 82 15.30 -0.57 5.68
CA ASP A 82 15.89 -0.28 6.97
C ASP A 82 15.51 -1.38 7.99
N PRO A 83 16.50 -2.10 8.58
CA PRO A 83 16.19 -3.14 9.56
C PRO A 83 15.42 -2.65 10.78
N VAL A 84 15.64 -1.41 11.22
CA VAL A 84 14.92 -0.82 12.36
C VAL A 84 13.45 -0.63 12.00
N ALA A 85 13.15 -0.12 10.80
CA ALA A 85 11.78 0.01 10.32
C ALA A 85 11.07 -1.34 10.23
N LEU A 86 11.75 -2.35 9.68
CA LEU A 86 11.20 -3.70 9.58
C LEU A 86 10.92 -4.30 10.96
N THR A 87 11.82 -4.13 11.91
CA THR A 87 11.64 -4.60 13.29
C THR A 87 10.46 -3.91 13.96
N THR A 88 10.30 -2.61 13.75
CA THR A 88 9.17 -1.84 14.28
C THR A 88 7.85 -2.37 13.75
N LEU A 89 7.75 -2.62 12.45
CA LEU A 89 6.54 -3.19 11.84
C LEU A 89 6.26 -4.61 12.34
N ALA A 90 7.28 -5.45 12.42
CA ALA A 90 7.13 -6.83 12.88
C ALA A 90 6.73 -6.90 14.36
N GLY A 91 7.02 -5.87 15.15
CA GLY A 91 6.64 -5.78 16.55
C GLY A 91 5.16 -5.43 16.79
N LEU A 92 4.44 -4.99 15.78
CA LEU A 92 3.00 -4.72 15.88
C LEU A 92 2.22 -6.03 15.77
N THR A 93 1.36 -6.31 16.73
CA THR A 93 0.67 -7.62 16.86
C THR A 93 -0.35 -7.88 15.75
N ASN A 94 -0.85 -6.83 15.12
CA ASN A 94 -1.84 -6.91 14.03
C ASN A 94 -1.20 -7.05 12.65
N ILE A 95 0.13 -6.91 12.52
CA ILE A 95 0.83 -6.92 11.24
C ILE A 95 1.63 -8.21 11.11
N GLU A 96 1.47 -8.87 9.96
CA GLU A 96 2.35 -9.95 9.51
C GLU A 96 3.25 -9.41 8.42
N LEU A 97 4.56 -9.45 8.65
CA LEU A 97 5.58 -8.97 7.72
C LEU A 97 6.29 -10.15 7.09
N ARG A 98 6.38 -10.18 5.76
CA ARG A 98 7.14 -11.18 5.01
C ARG A 98 8.12 -10.52 4.06
N MET A 99 9.25 -11.18 3.83
CA MET A 99 10.26 -10.75 2.87
C MET A 99 10.34 -11.72 1.71
N TYR A 100 10.13 -11.19 0.50
CA TYR A 100 10.31 -11.96 -0.73
C TYR A 100 11.81 -12.08 -1.01
N GLN A 101 12.30 -13.31 -1.08
CA GLN A 101 13.72 -13.58 -1.29
C GLN A 101 14.02 -13.71 -2.77
N THR A 102 14.50 -12.63 -3.37
CA THR A 102 14.70 -12.52 -4.82
C THR A 102 15.73 -13.54 -5.35
N GLU A 103 16.78 -13.80 -4.60
CA GLU A 103 17.80 -14.78 -5.01
C GLU A 103 17.25 -16.21 -5.11
N LYS A 104 16.41 -16.59 -4.17
CA LYS A 104 15.78 -17.92 -4.17
C LYS A 104 14.71 -18.05 -5.24
N ALA A 105 13.95 -16.99 -5.47
CA ALA A 105 12.85 -17.00 -6.42
C ALA A 105 13.29 -16.80 -7.87
N GLY A 106 14.49 -16.23 -8.09
CA GLY A 106 15.03 -15.99 -9.43
C GLY A 106 14.39 -14.80 -10.17
N ASN A 107 13.50 -14.06 -9.50
CA ASN A 107 12.79 -12.91 -10.09
C ASN A 107 13.03 -11.65 -9.27
N GLY A 108 13.12 -10.51 -9.97
CA GLY A 108 13.15 -9.21 -9.32
C GLY A 108 11.81 -8.86 -8.66
N PHE A 109 11.84 -7.95 -7.69
CA PHE A 109 10.65 -7.51 -6.97
C PHE A 109 10.60 -5.99 -6.92
N HIS A 110 9.65 -5.40 -7.62
CA HIS A 110 9.48 -3.94 -7.72
C HIS A 110 8.02 -3.49 -7.55
N THR A 111 7.20 -4.29 -6.89
CA THR A 111 5.79 -3.93 -6.68
C THR A 111 5.65 -2.74 -5.74
N LYS A 112 4.67 -1.89 -5.99
CA LYS A 112 4.28 -0.79 -5.11
C LYS A 112 2.77 -0.71 -5.12
N GLY A 113 2.16 -1.45 -4.20
CA GLY A 113 0.71 -1.54 -4.09
C GLY A 113 0.26 -1.46 -2.64
N TYR A 114 -0.84 -0.74 -2.42
CA TYR A 114 -1.47 -0.57 -1.12
C TYR A 114 -2.94 -0.94 -1.28
N ILE A 115 -3.38 -1.97 -0.58
CA ILE A 115 -4.74 -2.52 -0.72
C ILE A 115 -5.46 -2.38 0.61
N PHE A 116 -6.65 -1.80 0.57
CA PHE A 116 -7.49 -1.57 1.75
C PHE A 116 -8.86 -2.19 1.50
N GLN A 117 -9.34 -2.97 2.45
CA GLN A 117 -10.67 -3.56 2.39
C GLN A 117 -11.55 -2.95 3.48
N GLU A 118 -12.72 -2.45 3.07
CA GLU A 118 -13.77 -2.01 3.97
C GLU A 118 -15.06 -2.73 3.58
N GLN A 119 -15.52 -3.66 4.42
CA GLN A 119 -16.65 -4.55 4.14
C GLN A 119 -16.42 -5.33 2.82
N GLU A 120 -17.29 -5.16 1.83
CA GLU A 120 -17.17 -5.83 0.52
C GLU A 120 -16.46 -4.94 -0.52
N GLU A 121 -15.98 -3.78 -0.12
CA GLU A 121 -15.35 -2.81 -0.99
C GLU A 121 -13.84 -2.83 -0.82
N TYR A 122 -13.13 -2.77 -1.94
CA TYR A 122 -11.67 -2.68 -1.97
C TYR A 122 -11.25 -1.36 -2.56
N ARG A 123 -10.29 -0.72 -1.90
CA ARG A 123 -9.60 0.48 -2.38
C ARG A 123 -8.13 0.14 -2.51
N PHE A 124 -7.55 0.43 -3.65
CA PHE A 124 -6.16 0.08 -3.85
C PHE A 124 -5.42 1.16 -4.62
N ILE A 125 -4.19 1.41 -4.19
CA ILE A 125 -3.29 2.40 -4.77
C ILE A 125 -2.15 1.62 -5.41
N ILE A 126 -1.96 1.81 -6.70
CA ILE A 126 -0.90 1.16 -7.47
C ILE A 126 -0.11 2.23 -8.19
N GLY A 127 1.21 2.15 -8.14
CA GLY A 127 2.06 3.10 -8.84
C GLY A 127 3.52 2.98 -8.47
N SER A 128 4.15 4.11 -8.21
CA SER A 128 5.59 4.22 -8.02
C SER A 128 6.05 4.34 -6.56
N SER A 129 5.14 4.46 -5.59
CA SER A 129 5.50 4.87 -4.23
C SER A 129 5.90 3.72 -3.32
N ASN A 130 7.18 3.67 -2.95
CA ASN A 130 7.67 2.86 -1.84
C ASN A 130 7.27 3.44 -0.49
N LEU A 131 7.43 2.69 0.59
CA LEU A 131 7.17 3.14 1.95
C LEU A 131 8.42 3.89 2.48
N THR A 132 8.68 5.04 1.88
CA THR A 132 9.80 5.93 2.20
C THR A 132 9.29 7.36 2.37
N GLN A 133 10.01 8.18 3.14
CA GLN A 133 9.60 9.57 3.36
C GLN A 133 9.48 10.33 2.06
N ASP A 134 10.47 10.23 1.19
CA ASP A 134 10.49 10.99 -0.06
C ASP A 134 9.36 10.55 -1.02
N ALA A 135 9.12 9.25 -1.15
CA ALA A 135 8.04 8.76 -1.99
C ALA A 135 6.66 9.23 -1.47
N LEU A 136 6.46 9.24 -0.16
CA LEU A 136 5.16 9.59 0.42
C LEU A 136 4.91 11.09 0.52
N THR A 137 5.94 11.93 0.44
CA THR A 137 5.79 13.36 0.73
C THR A 137 6.36 14.33 -0.31
N ARG A 138 7.44 13.98 -1.01
CA ARG A 138 8.21 14.94 -1.81
C ARG A 138 8.45 14.56 -3.26
N ASN A 139 8.76 13.30 -3.54
CA ASN A 139 9.12 12.86 -4.88
C ASN A 139 7.97 13.05 -5.88
N MET A 140 8.34 13.18 -7.15
CA MET A 140 7.37 13.09 -8.24
C MET A 140 6.91 11.62 -8.35
N GLU A 141 5.78 11.32 -7.75
CA GLU A 141 5.21 9.99 -7.70
C GLU A 141 3.88 9.97 -8.44
N TRP A 142 3.68 8.95 -9.23
CA TRP A 142 2.42 8.74 -9.94
C TRP A 142 1.77 7.45 -9.48
N ASN A 143 0.61 7.58 -8.90
CA ASN A 143 -0.18 6.44 -8.44
C ASN A 143 -1.62 6.60 -8.89
N THR A 144 -2.29 5.49 -9.06
CA THR A 144 -3.72 5.45 -9.30
C THR A 144 -4.40 4.79 -8.12
N LYS A 145 -5.43 5.44 -7.59
CA LYS A 145 -6.30 4.86 -6.58
C LYS A 145 -7.57 4.38 -7.27
N LEU A 146 -7.87 3.11 -7.10
CA LEU A 146 -9.05 2.47 -7.67
C LEU A 146 -9.93 1.93 -6.55
N ILE A 147 -11.24 1.95 -6.79
CA ILE A 147 -12.24 1.45 -5.86
C ILE A 147 -13.04 0.39 -6.59
N SER A 148 -13.21 -0.76 -5.96
CA SER A 148 -13.92 -1.90 -6.56
C SER A 148 -14.72 -2.64 -5.50
N THR A 149 -15.80 -3.30 -5.92
CA THR A 149 -16.40 -4.36 -5.11
C THR A 149 -15.50 -5.59 -5.14
N ASP A 150 -15.76 -6.57 -4.28
CA ASP A 150 -15.04 -7.85 -4.25
C ASP A 150 -15.22 -8.67 -5.55
N GLN A 151 -16.17 -8.31 -6.40
CA GLN A 151 -16.43 -8.97 -7.68
C GLN A 151 -15.68 -8.35 -8.86
N GLY A 152 -14.97 -7.24 -8.66
CA GLY A 152 -14.20 -6.59 -9.72
C GLY A 152 -13.05 -7.47 -10.22
N GLU A 153 -12.87 -7.54 -11.54
CA GLU A 153 -11.82 -8.37 -12.14
C GLU A 153 -10.43 -7.88 -11.76
N MET A 154 -10.22 -6.56 -11.73
CA MET A 154 -8.91 -5.99 -11.42
C MET A 154 -8.50 -6.29 -9.98
N ILE A 155 -9.41 -6.14 -9.01
CA ILE A 155 -9.07 -6.45 -7.61
C ILE A 155 -8.81 -7.95 -7.42
N LYS A 156 -9.54 -8.81 -8.11
CA LYS A 156 -9.27 -10.26 -8.07
C LYS A 156 -7.88 -10.58 -8.59
N SER A 157 -7.47 -9.94 -9.69
CA SER A 157 -6.13 -10.11 -10.25
C SER A 157 -5.04 -9.57 -9.31
N VAL A 158 -5.23 -8.38 -8.76
CA VAL A 158 -4.27 -7.76 -7.82
C VAL A 158 -4.11 -8.59 -6.56
N MET A 159 -5.23 -9.04 -5.96
CA MET A 159 -5.18 -9.89 -4.77
C MET A 159 -4.58 -11.26 -5.08
N GLY A 160 -4.90 -11.82 -6.23
CA GLY A 160 -4.31 -13.08 -6.67
C GLY A 160 -2.79 -13.01 -6.82
N GLU A 161 -2.28 -11.94 -7.42
CA GLU A 161 -0.84 -11.71 -7.55
C GLU A 161 -0.19 -11.44 -6.19
N PHE A 162 -0.83 -10.68 -5.32
CA PHE A 162 -0.34 -10.47 -3.96
C PHE A 162 -0.24 -11.79 -3.20
N ASP A 163 -1.28 -12.61 -3.21
CA ASP A 163 -1.30 -13.89 -2.51
C ASP A 163 -0.24 -14.85 -3.06
N LYS A 164 -0.02 -14.83 -4.36
CA LYS A 164 1.03 -15.62 -5.01
C LYS A 164 2.42 -15.24 -4.52
N LEU A 165 2.72 -13.94 -4.43
CA LEU A 165 3.99 -13.44 -3.89
C LEU A 165 4.11 -13.69 -2.38
N TRP A 166 3.02 -13.55 -1.66
CA TRP A 166 2.96 -13.76 -0.21
C TRP A 166 3.29 -15.21 0.16
N ASN A 167 2.86 -16.16 -0.64
CA ASN A 167 3.04 -17.58 -0.40
C ASN A 167 4.28 -18.18 -1.07
N ALA A 168 5.04 -17.37 -1.78
CA ALA A 168 6.25 -17.82 -2.48
C ALA A 168 7.42 -18.14 -1.53
#